data_b058ff6ccbb7b00aaf8495af6eb34a94
#
_entry.id   b058ff6ccbb7b00aaf8495af6eb34a94
#
_cell.length_a   1.000
_cell.length_b   1.000
_cell.length_c   1.000
_cell.angle_alpha   90.00
_cell.angle_beta   90.00
_cell.angle_gamma   90.00
#
_symmetry.space_group_name_H-M   'P 1'
#
loop_
_entity.id
_entity.type
_entity.pdbx_description
1 polymer ?
#
loop_
_entity_poly.entity_id
_entity_poly.type
_entity_poly.pdbx_seq_one_letter_code
_entity_poly.pdbx_strand_id
1 'polypeptide(L)'
;MDLQSNIYKRVNEIVDGLRFRTFDKVYNSVKSQIPTITKKELRKIIIERKKDKHLKRNQVRPYEIKIFSPVLNTWFMDLLDNGKNNVPRYWHIFIGTNNRYAVAQPLNSKNAADVKQSLITFINKYRPAKLTSDQEKAFMEKLNIELMKENNVLLQTVPEQNHSTLAIIDRFIRTLRDMNRPVDGENKQSTDDEFKTFDINKMNKLINVYNNTFHSTIKCSPKEMFDDKEKEKEFIFKCMEKRDKQKRIEDFELKDNEFVRYVISRDPMNKKRYNVSNESYKIAGKEGNHYILEAEDGTTMIKPRFQLIKSDVNKYKQAKTVNGAWNGVLKEIISYDKRTNRYKVKFDDGKGGIYIDTIPVSYLRGRYPTRMTKLEKEFFDKNK
;
A
#
# COMPACT_ATOMS: atom_id res chain seq x y z
N MET A 1 3.67 -3.77 -47.37
CA MET A 1 3.34 -4.11 -45.98
C MET A 1 3.04 -2.83 -45.22
N ASP A 2 1.86 -2.71 -44.72
CA ASP A 2 1.29 -1.47 -44.19
C ASP A 2 2.02 -1.06 -42.89
N LEU A 3 2.40 0.20 -42.77
CA LEU A 3 3.11 0.75 -41.58
C LEU A 3 2.35 0.47 -40.30
N GLN A 4 1.01 0.45 -40.39
CA GLN A 4 0.12 0.09 -39.26
C GLN A 4 0.28 -1.38 -38.83
N SER A 5 0.48 -2.30 -39.79
CA SER A 5 0.70 -3.72 -39.47
C SER A 5 2.00 -3.96 -38.70
N ASN A 6 3.04 -3.20 -39.01
CA ASN A 6 4.34 -3.30 -38.31
C ASN A 6 4.28 -2.75 -36.89
N ILE A 7 3.58 -1.63 -36.67
CA ILE A 7 3.35 -1.06 -35.32
C ILE A 7 2.52 -2.02 -34.50
N TYR A 8 1.48 -2.60 -35.08
CA TYR A 8 0.61 -3.56 -34.40
C TYR A 8 1.37 -4.80 -33.93
N LYS A 9 2.22 -5.37 -34.80
CA LYS A 9 3.06 -6.53 -34.48
C LYS A 9 4.04 -6.20 -33.35
N ARG A 10 4.75 -5.06 -33.44
CA ARG A 10 5.71 -4.63 -32.44
C ARG A 10 5.07 -4.30 -31.07
N VAL A 11 3.89 -3.67 -31.06
CA VAL A 11 3.11 -3.46 -29.84
C VAL A 11 2.75 -4.80 -29.20
N ASN A 12 2.35 -5.78 -29.98
CA ASN A 12 2.00 -7.11 -29.50
C ASN A 12 3.19 -7.82 -28.85
N GLU A 13 4.36 -7.79 -29.47
CA GLU A 13 5.59 -8.36 -28.92
C GLU A 13 5.97 -7.72 -27.58
N ILE A 14 5.90 -6.38 -27.49
CA ILE A 14 6.16 -5.65 -26.24
C ILE A 14 5.16 -6.06 -25.17
N VAL A 15 3.87 -6.07 -25.50
CA VAL A 15 2.80 -6.39 -24.53
C VAL A 15 2.90 -7.83 -24.05
N ASP A 16 3.27 -8.77 -24.90
CA ASP A 16 3.46 -10.18 -24.51
C ASP A 16 4.65 -10.38 -23.58
N GLY A 17 5.70 -9.55 -23.73
CA GLY A 17 6.87 -9.56 -22.83
C GLY A 17 6.60 -8.94 -21.46
N LEU A 18 5.62 -8.03 -21.34
CA LEU A 18 5.48 -7.17 -20.14
C LEU A 18 4.77 -7.84 -19.00
N ARG A 19 4.11 -8.82 -18.97
CA ARG A 19 3.41 -9.42 -17.82
C ARG A 19 2.71 -8.45 -16.84
N PHE A 20 2.53 -7.18 -17.20
CA PHE A 20 1.84 -6.18 -16.40
C PHE A 20 0.35 -6.14 -16.72
N ARG A 21 -0.47 -5.92 -15.65
CA ARG A 21 -1.95 -5.91 -15.76
C ARG A 21 -2.57 -4.52 -15.69
N THR A 22 -1.76 -3.48 -15.49
CA THR A 22 -2.25 -2.11 -15.41
C THR A 22 -2.03 -1.40 -16.72
N PHE A 23 -3.09 -0.87 -17.33
CA PHE A 23 -3.03 -0.19 -18.62
C PHE A 23 -1.93 0.88 -18.67
N ASP A 24 -1.82 1.73 -17.63
CA ASP A 24 -0.84 2.80 -17.63
C ASP A 24 0.61 2.29 -17.61
N LYS A 25 0.90 1.16 -16.93
CA LYS A 25 2.23 0.54 -16.99
C LYS A 25 2.53 0.00 -18.39
N VAL A 26 1.57 -0.68 -19.00
CA VAL A 26 1.69 -1.18 -20.39
C VAL A 26 1.89 0.00 -21.34
N TYR A 27 1.08 1.05 -21.21
CA TYR A 27 1.21 2.24 -22.06
C TYR A 27 2.58 2.90 -21.92
N ASN A 28 3.07 3.13 -20.72
CA ASN A 28 4.36 3.75 -20.50
C ASN A 28 5.53 2.91 -21.09
N SER A 29 5.44 1.58 -20.96
CA SER A 29 6.44 0.67 -21.52
C SER A 29 6.40 0.61 -23.04
N VAL A 30 5.22 0.65 -23.64
CA VAL A 30 5.07 0.72 -25.10
C VAL A 30 5.48 2.09 -25.62
N LYS A 31 5.10 3.17 -24.93
CA LYS A 31 5.41 4.55 -25.31
C LYS A 31 6.91 4.84 -25.29
N SER A 32 7.68 4.24 -24.38
CA SER A 32 9.14 4.38 -24.33
C SER A 32 9.82 3.76 -25.54
N GLN A 33 9.23 2.73 -26.15
CA GLN A 33 9.79 2.04 -27.33
C GLN A 33 9.16 2.51 -28.65
N ILE A 34 7.92 2.98 -28.60
CA ILE A 34 7.15 3.50 -29.75
C ILE A 34 6.62 4.89 -29.35
N PRO A 35 7.43 5.96 -29.48
CA PRO A 35 7.06 7.31 -29.04
C PRO A 35 5.81 7.89 -29.72
N THR A 36 5.45 7.42 -30.89
CA THR A 36 4.29 7.91 -31.67
C THR A 36 2.95 7.38 -31.18
N ILE A 37 2.93 6.25 -30.43
CA ILE A 37 1.67 5.61 -30.01
C ILE A 37 0.88 6.46 -29.02
N THR A 38 -0.42 6.56 -29.27
CA THR A 38 -1.36 7.22 -28.37
C THR A 38 -2.02 6.22 -27.41
N LYS A 39 -2.53 6.72 -26.27
CA LYS A 39 -3.32 5.87 -25.34
C LYS A 39 -4.55 5.26 -26.02
N LYS A 40 -5.17 5.99 -26.95
CA LYS A 40 -6.38 5.54 -27.67
C LYS A 40 -6.06 4.37 -28.60
N GLU A 41 -4.96 4.47 -29.36
CA GLU A 41 -4.51 3.41 -30.25
C GLU A 41 -4.09 2.16 -29.50
N LEU A 42 -3.25 2.31 -28.45
CA LEU A 42 -2.87 1.16 -27.65
C LEU A 42 -4.08 0.47 -27.03
N ARG A 43 -5.07 1.24 -26.52
CA ARG A 43 -6.29 0.66 -25.98
C ARG A 43 -7.06 -0.13 -27.00
N LYS A 44 -7.16 0.37 -28.24
CA LYS A 44 -7.81 -0.33 -29.35
C LYS A 44 -7.11 -1.67 -29.63
N ILE A 45 -5.77 -1.67 -29.73
CA ILE A 45 -4.98 -2.88 -29.94
C ILE A 45 -5.21 -3.91 -28.83
N ILE A 46 -5.20 -3.48 -27.56
CA ILE A 46 -5.39 -4.36 -26.41
C ILE A 46 -6.82 -4.94 -26.35
N ILE A 47 -7.84 -4.14 -26.69
CA ILE A 47 -9.23 -4.62 -26.75
C ILE A 47 -9.37 -5.68 -27.85
N GLU A 48 -8.81 -5.44 -29.01
CA GLU A 48 -8.82 -6.40 -30.14
C GLU A 48 -8.16 -7.73 -29.77
N ARG A 49 -7.15 -7.70 -28.87
CA ARG A 49 -6.52 -8.91 -28.31
C ARG A 49 -7.34 -9.62 -27.23
N LYS A 50 -8.53 -9.13 -26.90
CA LYS A 50 -9.36 -9.64 -25.79
C LYS A 50 -8.63 -9.66 -24.41
N LYS A 51 -7.56 -8.86 -24.26
CA LYS A 51 -6.75 -8.77 -23.02
C LYS A 51 -7.16 -7.63 -22.09
N ASP A 52 -8.14 -6.82 -22.47
CA ASP A 52 -8.57 -5.64 -21.69
C ASP A 52 -9.19 -6.02 -20.33
N LYS A 53 -9.72 -7.25 -20.20
CA LYS A 53 -10.31 -7.76 -18.94
C LYS A 53 -9.34 -7.73 -17.76
N HIS A 54 -8.04 -7.78 -18.04
CA HIS A 54 -7.00 -7.90 -17.04
C HIS A 54 -6.27 -6.59 -16.73
N LEU A 55 -6.56 -5.54 -17.49
CA LEU A 55 -5.93 -4.23 -17.30
C LEU A 55 -6.75 -3.38 -16.32
N LYS A 56 -6.26 -3.23 -15.10
CA LYS A 56 -6.84 -2.33 -14.10
C LYS A 56 -6.35 -0.90 -14.33
N ARG A 57 -7.26 0.08 -14.34
CA ARG A 57 -6.89 1.50 -14.31
C ARG A 57 -6.16 1.82 -13.01
N ASN A 58 -5.00 2.45 -13.11
CA ASN A 58 -4.38 3.08 -11.95
C ASN A 58 -5.25 4.28 -11.54
N GLN A 59 -5.77 4.24 -10.34
CA GLN A 59 -6.37 5.42 -9.74
C GLN A 59 -5.25 6.31 -9.23
N VAL A 60 -5.14 7.52 -9.77
CA VAL A 60 -4.21 8.54 -9.26
C VAL A 60 -4.71 8.91 -7.86
N ARG A 61 -3.87 8.71 -6.86
CA ARG A 61 -4.14 9.15 -5.50
C ARG A 61 -3.71 10.61 -5.40
N PRO A 62 -4.54 11.53 -4.91
CA PRO A 62 -4.19 12.94 -4.81
C PRO A 62 -3.00 13.23 -3.87
N TYR A 63 -2.64 12.30 -2.99
CA TYR A 63 -1.58 12.43 -2.00
C TYR A 63 -0.62 11.23 -2.04
N GLU A 64 0.18 11.13 -3.09
CA GLU A 64 1.22 10.13 -3.13
C GLU A 64 2.52 10.74 -2.56
N ILE A 65 2.73 10.62 -1.24
CA ILE A 65 4.06 10.80 -0.67
C ILE A 65 4.91 9.69 -1.29
N LYS A 66 5.80 10.07 -2.19
CA LYS A 66 6.74 9.12 -2.77
C LYS A 66 7.73 8.71 -1.71
N ILE A 67 7.81 7.42 -1.44
CA ILE A 67 8.87 6.88 -0.58
C ILE A 67 10.16 6.96 -1.38
N PHE A 68 11.14 7.69 -0.85
CA PHE A 68 12.49 7.80 -1.39
C PHE A 68 13.48 7.96 -0.24
N SER A 69 14.75 7.72 -0.51
CA SER A 69 15.83 7.98 0.45
C SER A 69 16.68 9.15 -0.06
N PRO A 70 17.10 10.11 0.81
CA PRO A 70 18.07 11.12 0.43
C PRO A 70 19.47 10.55 0.24
N VAL A 71 19.72 9.34 0.72
CA VAL A 71 20.99 8.62 0.61
C VAL A 71 20.92 7.64 -0.56
N LEU A 72 21.99 7.60 -1.36
CA LEU A 72 22.17 6.62 -2.42
C LEU A 72 22.35 5.20 -1.85
N ASN A 73 22.15 4.22 -2.70
CA ASN A 73 22.40 2.81 -2.39
C ASN A 73 21.68 2.31 -1.13
N THR A 74 20.43 2.74 -0.98
CA THR A 74 19.54 2.27 0.09
C THR A 74 18.54 1.28 -0.45
N TRP A 75 18.25 0.23 0.34
CA TRP A 75 17.44 -0.90 -0.10
C TRP A 75 16.42 -1.31 0.95
N PHE A 76 15.32 -1.87 0.47
CA PHE A 76 14.40 -2.66 1.29
C PHE A 76 14.72 -4.14 1.13
N MET A 77 14.49 -4.92 2.18
CA MET A 77 14.59 -6.37 2.15
C MET A 77 13.39 -7.02 2.84
N ASP A 78 13.01 -8.22 2.37
CA ASP A 78 11.89 -9.01 2.89
C ASP A 78 12.05 -10.48 2.51
N LEU A 79 11.41 -11.39 3.26
CA LEU A 79 11.38 -12.82 3.00
C LEU A 79 10.06 -13.25 2.38
N LEU A 80 10.11 -13.67 1.13
CA LEU A 80 8.95 -14.21 0.43
C LEU A 80 8.83 -15.72 0.67
N ASP A 81 7.74 -16.15 1.29
CA ASP A 81 7.38 -17.56 1.42
C ASP A 81 6.93 -18.13 0.06
N ASN A 82 7.61 -19.17 -0.39
CA ASN A 82 7.40 -19.81 -1.67
C ASN A 82 6.48 -21.05 -1.59
N GLY A 83 5.99 -21.41 -0.39
CA GLY A 83 5.15 -22.57 -0.16
C GLY A 83 5.93 -23.82 0.26
N LYS A 84 5.33 -24.65 1.15
CA LYS A 84 6.01 -25.73 1.86
C LYS A 84 6.72 -26.77 0.97
N ASN A 85 6.20 -27.02 -0.21
CA ASN A 85 6.67 -28.08 -1.11
C ASN A 85 7.57 -27.56 -2.24
N ASN A 86 7.98 -26.29 -2.21
CA ASN A 86 8.75 -25.69 -3.29
C ASN A 86 10.22 -25.54 -2.92
N VAL A 87 11.07 -25.62 -3.94
CA VAL A 87 12.51 -25.39 -3.84
C VAL A 87 12.86 -24.20 -4.77
N PRO A 88 13.42 -23.11 -4.22
CA PRO A 88 13.72 -22.89 -2.80
C PRO A 88 12.45 -22.68 -1.95
N ARG A 89 12.55 -22.92 -0.65
CA ARG A 89 11.42 -22.74 0.29
C ARG A 89 11.08 -21.27 0.49
N TYR A 90 12.08 -20.38 0.45
CA TYR A 90 11.94 -18.95 0.61
C TYR A 90 12.76 -18.19 -0.42
N TRP A 91 12.39 -16.93 -0.63
CA TRP A 91 13.18 -15.99 -1.40
C TRP A 91 13.52 -14.79 -0.53
N HIS A 92 14.81 -14.45 -0.45
CA HIS A 92 15.24 -13.18 0.11
C HIS A 92 15.18 -12.14 -0.99
N ILE A 93 14.26 -11.21 -0.84
CA ILE A 93 13.97 -10.16 -1.83
C ILE A 93 14.63 -8.86 -1.40
N PHE A 94 15.30 -8.22 -2.32
CA PHE A 94 15.87 -6.88 -2.14
C PHE A 94 15.36 -5.96 -3.24
N ILE A 95 15.05 -4.70 -2.90
CA ILE A 95 14.67 -3.69 -3.87
C ILE A 95 15.27 -2.33 -3.50
N GLY A 96 15.94 -1.69 -4.45
CA GLY A 96 16.50 -0.36 -4.27
C GLY A 96 15.44 0.70 -3.98
N THR A 97 15.65 1.52 -2.97
CA THR A 97 14.68 2.52 -2.52
C THR A 97 14.42 3.58 -3.58
N ASN A 98 15.44 4.06 -4.27
CA ASN A 98 15.34 5.12 -5.28
C ASN A 98 15.26 4.55 -6.69
N ASN A 99 16.17 3.63 -7.05
CA ASN A 99 16.31 3.08 -8.39
C ASN A 99 15.30 1.96 -8.70
N ARG A 100 14.64 1.37 -7.70
CA ARG A 100 13.69 0.26 -7.87
C ARG A 100 14.32 -1.03 -8.42
N TYR A 101 15.64 -1.11 -8.51
CA TYR A 101 16.32 -2.31 -8.97
C TYR A 101 16.09 -3.47 -8.00
N ALA A 102 15.67 -4.61 -8.52
CA ALA A 102 15.27 -5.75 -7.71
C ALA A 102 16.26 -6.90 -7.82
N VAL A 103 16.45 -7.60 -6.70
CA VAL A 103 17.28 -8.80 -6.58
C VAL A 103 16.51 -9.82 -5.76
N ALA A 104 16.58 -11.10 -6.14
CA ALA A 104 16.06 -12.21 -5.38
C ALA A 104 17.14 -13.27 -5.18
N GLN A 105 17.26 -13.78 -3.97
CA GLN A 105 18.20 -14.86 -3.63
C GLN A 105 17.42 -16.03 -3.03
N PRO A 106 17.71 -17.28 -3.46
CA PRO A 106 17.03 -18.44 -2.91
C PRO A 106 17.50 -18.73 -1.47
N LEU A 107 16.56 -19.13 -0.62
CA LEU A 107 16.82 -19.58 0.73
C LEU A 107 16.11 -20.90 1.00
N ASN A 108 16.79 -21.81 1.69
CA ASN A 108 16.21 -23.09 2.10
C ASN A 108 15.38 -22.94 3.38
N SER A 109 15.79 -22.03 4.28
CA SER A 109 15.08 -21.76 5.51
C SER A 109 15.13 -20.27 5.90
N LYS A 110 14.29 -19.89 6.89
CA LYS A 110 14.29 -18.57 7.51
C LYS A 110 15.22 -18.49 8.73
N ASN A 111 16.12 -19.44 8.92
CA ASN A 111 17.04 -19.37 10.04
C ASN A 111 18.08 -18.24 9.85
N ALA A 112 18.64 -17.75 10.94
CA ALA A 112 19.59 -16.64 10.92
C ALA A 112 20.86 -16.95 10.10
N ALA A 113 21.29 -18.20 10.03
CA ALA A 113 22.48 -18.61 9.29
C ALA A 113 22.27 -18.51 7.76
N ASP A 114 21.16 -19.04 7.25
CA ASP A 114 20.82 -18.96 5.83
C ASP A 114 20.61 -17.51 5.40
N VAL A 115 19.91 -16.72 6.23
CA VAL A 115 19.71 -15.28 6.01
C VAL A 115 21.06 -14.56 6.03
N LYS A 116 21.98 -14.88 6.97
CA LYS A 116 23.32 -14.30 7.02
C LYS A 116 24.09 -14.55 5.73
N GLN A 117 24.09 -15.80 5.23
CA GLN A 117 24.78 -16.13 3.98
C GLN A 117 24.25 -15.34 2.79
N SER A 118 22.93 -15.19 2.69
CA SER A 118 22.31 -14.34 1.68
C SER A 118 22.70 -12.87 1.83
N LEU A 119 22.74 -12.34 3.06
CA LEU A 119 23.18 -10.98 3.34
C LEU A 119 24.64 -10.76 2.96
N ILE A 120 25.55 -11.69 3.28
CA ILE A 120 26.96 -11.63 2.87
C ILE A 120 27.07 -11.51 1.35
N THR A 121 26.37 -12.38 0.62
CA THR A 121 26.36 -12.36 -0.84
C THR A 121 25.84 -11.03 -1.39
N PHE A 122 24.78 -10.50 -0.80
CA PHE A 122 24.20 -9.23 -1.21
C PHE A 122 25.10 -8.04 -0.89
N ILE A 123 25.62 -7.96 0.33
CA ILE A 123 26.49 -6.87 0.81
C ILE A 123 27.77 -6.80 -0.03
N ASN A 124 28.41 -7.94 -0.27
CA ASN A 124 29.66 -8.00 -1.05
C ASN A 124 29.46 -7.50 -2.49
N LYS A 125 28.32 -7.80 -3.10
CA LYS A 125 28.04 -7.43 -4.47
C LYS A 125 27.53 -5.99 -4.62
N TYR A 126 26.61 -5.56 -3.73
CA TYR A 126 25.87 -4.31 -3.90
C TYR A 126 26.32 -3.21 -2.95
N ARG A 127 27.06 -3.54 -1.89
CA ARG A 127 27.61 -2.61 -0.88
C ARG A 127 26.56 -1.59 -0.41
N PRO A 128 25.40 -2.01 0.11
CA PRO A 128 24.34 -1.11 0.49
C PRO A 128 24.79 -0.18 1.63
N ALA A 129 24.44 1.10 1.54
CA ALA A 129 24.63 2.03 2.66
C ALA A 129 23.62 1.79 3.79
N LYS A 130 22.42 1.34 3.40
CA LYS A 130 21.31 1.10 4.33
C LYS A 130 20.39 -0.01 3.83
N LEU A 131 19.99 -0.87 4.76
CA LEU A 131 18.94 -1.86 4.57
C LEU A 131 17.75 -1.55 5.48
N THR A 132 16.54 -1.65 4.94
CA THR A 132 15.29 -1.43 5.68
C THR A 132 14.43 -2.68 5.57
N SER A 133 13.98 -3.22 6.72
CA SER A 133 13.11 -4.40 6.79
C SER A 133 12.00 -4.20 7.83
N ASP A 134 11.07 -5.13 7.89
CA ASP A 134 10.25 -5.33 9.07
C ASP A 134 11.07 -5.87 10.26
N GLN A 135 10.38 -6.16 11.38
CA GLN A 135 10.99 -6.73 12.58
C GLN A 135 11.00 -8.26 12.57
N GLU A 136 11.14 -8.90 11.40
CA GLU A 136 11.23 -10.36 11.33
C GLU A 136 12.44 -10.86 12.15
N LYS A 137 12.24 -11.91 12.96
CA LYS A 137 13.25 -12.44 13.90
C LYS A 137 14.59 -12.72 13.23
N ALA A 138 14.57 -13.29 12.02
CA ALA A 138 15.78 -13.62 11.28
C ALA A 138 16.68 -12.40 11.01
N PHE A 139 16.11 -11.22 10.77
CA PHE A 139 16.88 -9.99 10.58
C PHE A 139 17.39 -9.41 11.88
N MET A 140 16.65 -9.64 12.98
CA MET A 140 16.95 -9.10 14.31
C MET A 140 17.92 -9.96 15.12
N GLU A 141 18.29 -11.13 14.61
CA GLU A 141 19.29 -11.97 15.26
C GLU A 141 20.66 -11.27 15.35
N LYS A 142 21.33 -11.44 16.52
CA LYS A 142 22.60 -10.80 16.82
C LYS A 142 23.63 -10.99 15.70
N LEU A 143 23.68 -12.21 15.14
CA LEU A 143 24.57 -12.60 14.06
C LEU A 143 24.43 -11.71 12.80
N ASN A 144 23.21 -11.32 12.46
CA ASN A 144 22.93 -10.49 11.29
C ASN A 144 23.12 -9.00 11.59
N ILE A 145 22.85 -8.58 12.82
CA ILE A 145 23.12 -7.20 13.28
C ILE A 145 24.63 -6.93 13.30
N GLU A 146 25.43 -7.87 13.80
CA GLU A 146 26.89 -7.77 13.81
C GLU A 146 27.46 -7.70 12.39
N LEU A 147 27.00 -8.58 11.48
CA LEU A 147 27.39 -8.52 10.07
C LEU A 147 27.14 -7.14 9.44
N MET A 148 25.97 -6.53 9.71
CA MET A 148 25.65 -5.20 9.20
C MET A 148 26.61 -4.14 9.73
N LYS A 149 26.94 -4.19 11.04
CA LYS A 149 27.89 -3.25 11.68
C LYS A 149 29.29 -3.40 11.12
N GLU A 150 29.79 -4.64 11.00
CA GLU A 150 31.10 -4.93 10.43
C GLU A 150 31.28 -4.40 9.01
N ASN A 151 30.21 -4.37 8.23
CA ASN A 151 30.20 -3.88 6.86
C ASN A 151 29.75 -2.42 6.72
N ASN A 152 29.57 -1.68 7.81
CA ASN A 152 29.09 -0.30 7.84
C ASN A 152 27.72 -0.12 7.16
N VAL A 153 26.85 -1.12 7.24
CA VAL A 153 25.50 -1.08 6.72
C VAL A 153 24.52 -0.65 7.81
N LEU A 154 23.80 0.44 7.60
CA LEU A 154 22.76 0.88 8.52
C LEU A 154 21.52 -0.02 8.39
N LEU A 155 21.22 -0.82 9.41
CA LEU A 155 19.96 -1.54 9.49
C LEU A 155 18.88 -0.65 10.11
N GLN A 156 17.81 -0.40 9.36
CA GLN A 156 16.61 0.26 9.86
C GLN A 156 15.46 -0.73 9.89
N THR A 157 14.89 -0.97 11.06
CA THR A 157 13.69 -1.78 11.21
C THR A 157 12.45 -0.90 11.31
N VAL A 158 11.35 -1.39 10.74
CA VAL A 158 10.07 -0.69 10.73
C VAL A 158 9.11 -1.42 11.67
N PRO A 159 8.54 -0.73 12.68
CA PRO A 159 7.54 -1.32 13.56
C PRO A 159 6.30 -1.79 12.78
N GLU A 160 5.65 -2.86 13.26
CA GLU A 160 4.45 -3.45 12.64
C GLU A 160 3.33 -2.44 12.34
N GLN A 161 3.23 -1.39 13.13
CA GLN A 161 2.20 -0.35 12.96
C GLN A 161 2.48 0.60 11.78
N ASN A 162 3.67 0.59 11.20
CA ASN A 162 4.09 1.53 10.15
C ASN A 162 4.32 0.88 8.78
N HIS A 163 3.42 0.01 8.35
CA HIS A 163 3.48 -0.71 7.06
C HIS A 163 3.63 0.19 5.82
N SER A 164 3.30 1.49 5.93
CA SER A 164 3.46 2.40 4.80
C SER A 164 4.92 2.57 4.36
N THR A 165 5.88 2.40 5.26
CA THR A 165 7.32 2.51 4.97
C THR A 165 7.80 1.38 4.08
N LEU A 166 7.27 0.16 4.25
CA LEU A 166 7.61 -1.03 3.46
C LEU A 166 6.82 -1.14 2.14
N ALA A 167 5.96 -0.17 1.83
CA ALA A 167 5.06 -0.24 0.68
C ALA A 167 5.77 -0.42 -0.68
N ILE A 168 7.07 -0.13 -0.79
CA ILE A 168 7.85 -0.37 -2.01
C ILE A 168 8.05 -1.87 -2.21
N ILE A 169 8.57 -2.57 -1.19
CA ILE A 169 8.84 -4.00 -1.29
C ILE A 169 7.55 -4.81 -1.34
N ASP A 170 6.53 -4.47 -0.56
CA ASP A 170 5.21 -5.09 -0.62
C ASP A 170 4.58 -4.99 -2.02
N ARG A 171 4.69 -3.80 -2.63
CA ARG A 171 4.19 -3.56 -3.98
C ARG A 171 4.97 -4.35 -5.02
N PHE A 172 6.28 -4.47 -4.83
CA PHE A 172 7.14 -5.25 -5.70
C PHE A 172 6.79 -6.74 -5.62
N ILE A 173 6.68 -7.32 -4.43
CA ILE A 173 6.27 -8.71 -4.21
C ILE A 173 4.89 -8.98 -4.86
N ARG A 174 3.95 -8.05 -4.69
CA ARG A 174 2.65 -8.14 -5.38
C ARG A 174 2.81 -8.10 -6.89
N THR A 175 3.70 -7.27 -7.41
CA THR A 175 3.99 -7.18 -8.85
C THR A 175 4.56 -8.48 -9.37
N LEU A 176 5.50 -9.13 -8.65
CA LEU A 176 6.04 -10.45 -9.01
C LEU A 176 4.92 -11.50 -9.10
N ARG A 177 4.05 -11.56 -8.10
CA ARG A 177 2.89 -12.47 -8.11
C ARG A 177 1.94 -12.18 -9.28
N ASP A 178 1.69 -10.91 -9.58
CA ASP A 178 0.84 -10.52 -10.71
C ASP A 178 1.50 -10.86 -12.07
N MET A 179 2.82 -10.72 -12.19
CA MET A 179 3.57 -11.12 -13.40
C MET A 179 3.61 -12.64 -13.58
N ASN A 180 3.53 -13.38 -12.50
CA ASN A 180 3.57 -14.85 -12.51
C ASN A 180 2.25 -15.49 -12.93
N ARG A 181 1.14 -14.77 -12.89
CA ARG A 181 -0.17 -15.28 -13.32
C ARG A 181 -0.24 -15.39 -14.84
N PRO A 182 -0.88 -16.42 -15.41
CA PRO A 182 -1.09 -16.53 -16.85
C PRO A 182 -1.79 -15.30 -17.41
N VAL A 183 -1.41 -14.91 -18.59
CA VAL A 183 -1.98 -13.74 -19.29
C VAL A 183 -3.35 -14.09 -19.88
N ASP A 184 -3.52 -15.32 -20.31
CA ASP A 184 -4.71 -15.84 -20.96
C ASP A 184 -5.48 -16.72 -19.98
N GLY A 185 -6.81 -16.54 -19.95
CA GLY A 185 -7.70 -17.25 -19.03
C GLY A 185 -7.86 -18.76 -19.32
N GLU A 186 -6.86 -19.39 -19.94
CA GLU A 186 -6.94 -20.76 -20.41
C GLU A 186 -6.85 -21.82 -19.28
N ASN A 187 -6.39 -21.46 -18.09
CA ASN A 187 -6.39 -22.40 -16.98
C ASN A 187 -7.28 -21.93 -15.82
N LYS A 188 -8.57 -22.14 -15.97
CA LYS A 188 -9.55 -21.98 -14.87
C LYS A 188 -9.38 -23.01 -13.74
N GLN A 189 -8.47 -23.96 -13.87
CA GLN A 189 -8.23 -25.04 -12.90
C GLN A 189 -6.97 -24.87 -12.04
N SER A 190 -6.10 -23.88 -12.35
CA SER A 190 -4.96 -23.62 -11.49
C SER A 190 -5.40 -22.90 -10.22
N THR A 191 -5.07 -23.49 -9.08
CA THR A 191 -5.35 -22.90 -7.77
C THR A 191 -4.59 -21.59 -7.61
N ASP A 192 -5.15 -20.63 -6.87
CA ASP A 192 -4.49 -19.34 -6.57
C ASP A 192 -3.08 -19.51 -5.97
N ASP A 193 -2.74 -20.69 -5.49
CA ASP A 193 -1.46 -21.01 -4.86
C ASP A 193 -0.34 -21.32 -5.88
N GLU A 194 -0.64 -21.86 -7.06
CA GLU A 194 0.37 -22.11 -8.10
C GLU A 194 1.04 -20.82 -8.62
N PHE A 195 0.32 -19.69 -8.55
CA PHE A 195 0.87 -18.39 -8.99
C PHE A 195 1.70 -17.69 -7.93
N LYS A 196 1.72 -18.22 -6.72
CA LYS A 196 2.53 -17.69 -5.61
C LYS A 196 3.90 -18.32 -5.53
N THR A 197 4.17 -19.37 -6.33
CA THR A 197 5.38 -20.15 -6.28
C THR A 197 6.32 -19.85 -7.44
N PHE A 198 7.63 -19.90 -7.16
CA PHE A 198 8.67 -19.51 -8.10
C PHE A 198 9.83 -20.50 -8.01
N ASP A 199 10.12 -21.23 -9.08
CA ASP A 199 11.42 -21.89 -9.24
C ASP A 199 12.51 -20.87 -9.58
N ILE A 200 13.78 -21.29 -9.55
CA ILE A 200 14.94 -20.43 -9.76
C ILE A 200 14.90 -19.75 -11.14
N ASN A 201 14.61 -20.51 -12.18
CA ASN A 201 14.60 -19.99 -13.56
C ASN A 201 13.49 -18.97 -13.76
N LYS A 202 12.31 -19.27 -13.22
CA LYS A 202 11.13 -18.41 -13.27
C LYS A 202 11.35 -17.12 -12.51
N MET A 203 11.89 -17.17 -11.28
CA MET A 203 12.22 -15.98 -10.50
C MET A 203 13.23 -15.11 -11.25
N ASN A 204 14.33 -15.68 -11.71
CA ASN A 204 15.35 -14.95 -12.45
C ASN A 204 14.80 -14.28 -13.72
N LYS A 205 13.94 -14.97 -14.47
CA LYS A 205 13.27 -14.42 -15.64
C LYS A 205 12.37 -13.24 -15.27
N LEU A 206 11.57 -13.35 -14.20
CA LEU A 206 10.67 -12.29 -13.75
C LEU A 206 11.43 -11.06 -13.22
N ILE A 207 12.49 -11.27 -12.44
CA ILE A 207 13.39 -10.21 -11.98
C ILE A 207 14.03 -9.48 -13.16
N ASN A 208 14.52 -10.22 -14.15
CA ASN A 208 15.12 -9.63 -15.35
C ASN A 208 14.08 -8.80 -16.14
N VAL A 209 12.89 -9.32 -16.37
CA VAL A 209 11.79 -8.59 -17.01
C VAL A 209 11.44 -7.33 -16.23
N TYR A 210 11.30 -7.43 -14.90
CA TYR A 210 11.01 -6.28 -14.06
C TYR A 210 12.08 -5.20 -14.15
N ASN A 211 13.35 -5.57 -14.03
CA ASN A 211 14.48 -4.64 -14.03
C ASN A 211 14.66 -3.92 -15.37
N ASN A 212 14.30 -4.55 -16.47
CA ASN A 212 14.41 -3.98 -17.83
C ASN A 212 13.10 -3.30 -18.30
N THR A 213 12.03 -3.30 -17.49
CA THR A 213 10.75 -2.68 -17.88
C THR A 213 10.63 -1.26 -17.35
N PHE A 214 10.09 -0.36 -18.18
CA PHE A 214 9.82 1.02 -17.79
C PHE A 214 9.00 1.13 -16.52
N HIS A 215 9.51 1.87 -15.55
CA HIS A 215 8.87 2.11 -14.27
C HIS A 215 8.35 3.56 -14.16
N SER A 216 7.03 3.74 -14.06
CA SER A 216 6.36 5.06 -14.12
C SER A 216 6.80 6.06 -13.03
N THR A 217 7.29 5.58 -11.88
CA THR A 217 7.75 6.45 -10.79
C THR A 217 9.11 7.06 -11.09
N ILE A 218 10.05 6.27 -11.59
CA ILE A 218 11.44 6.69 -11.86
C ILE A 218 11.67 7.12 -13.32
N LYS A 219 10.65 6.94 -14.18
CA LYS A 219 10.63 7.38 -15.60
C LYS A 219 11.65 6.71 -16.53
N CYS A 220 12.23 5.62 -16.09
CA CYS A 220 13.11 4.74 -16.89
C CYS A 220 13.00 3.31 -16.35
N SER A 221 13.77 2.37 -16.87
CA SER A 221 13.85 1.04 -16.29
C SER A 221 14.65 1.05 -14.96
N PRO A 222 14.35 0.15 -14.01
CA PRO A 222 15.15 0.00 -12.79
C PRO A 222 16.64 -0.23 -13.07
N LYS A 223 16.96 -0.98 -14.12
CA LYS A 223 18.34 -1.24 -14.52
C LYS A 223 19.05 0.03 -14.98
N GLU A 224 18.43 0.83 -15.86
CA GLU A 224 19.00 2.12 -16.27
C GLU A 224 19.24 3.06 -15.09
N MET A 225 18.29 3.13 -14.14
CA MET A 225 18.44 3.97 -12.95
C MET A 225 19.52 3.44 -12.00
N PHE A 226 19.70 2.13 -11.91
CA PHE A 226 20.73 1.51 -11.08
C PHE A 226 22.14 1.71 -11.64
N ASP A 227 22.28 1.59 -12.97
CA ASP A 227 23.56 1.73 -13.68
C ASP A 227 24.00 3.20 -13.76
N ASP A 228 23.07 4.16 -13.82
CA ASP A 228 23.34 5.60 -13.91
C ASP A 228 23.11 6.31 -12.57
N LYS A 229 24.21 6.52 -11.82
CA LYS A 229 24.17 7.17 -10.51
C LYS A 229 23.79 8.66 -10.55
N GLU A 230 24.10 9.34 -11.62
CA GLU A 230 23.71 10.76 -11.77
C GLU A 230 22.20 10.88 -11.98
N LYS A 231 21.62 10.01 -12.78
CA LYS A 231 20.16 9.91 -12.94
C LYS A 231 19.45 9.59 -11.63
N GLU A 232 20.02 8.72 -10.78
CA GLU A 232 19.50 8.43 -9.43
C GLU A 232 19.56 9.67 -8.53
N LYS A 233 20.67 10.44 -8.54
CA LYS A 233 20.80 11.70 -7.80
C LYS A 233 19.77 12.75 -8.24
N GLU A 234 19.58 12.93 -9.53
CA GLU A 234 18.55 13.84 -10.06
C GLU A 234 17.14 13.44 -9.61
N PHE A 235 16.84 12.13 -9.60
CA PHE A 235 15.57 11.64 -9.11
C PHE A 235 15.37 11.97 -7.63
N ILE A 236 16.40 11.76 -6.80
CA ILE A 236 16.37 12.10 -5.37
C ILE A 236 16.11 13.60 -5.20
N PHE A 237 16.85 14.44 -5.91
CA PHE A 237 16.70 15.90 -5.85
C PHE A 237 15.27 16.33 -6.21
N LYS A 238 14.72 15.84 -7.33
CA LYS A 238 13.33 16.09 -7.74
C LYS A 238 12.29 15.60 -6.70
N CYS A 239 12.60 14.52 -5.98
CA CYS A 239 11.73 14.04 -4.90
C CYS A 239 11.81 14.93 -3.66
N MET A 240 13.01 15.44 -3.31
CA MET A 240 13.21 16.38 -2.21
C MET A 240 12.48 17.69 -2.48
N GLU A 241 12.66 18.28 -3.66
CA GLU A 241 11.95 19.52 -4.05
C GLU A 241 10.42 19.37 -3.97
N LYS A 242 9.89 18.22 -4.45
CA LYS A 242 8.46 17.96 -4.38
C LYS A 242 7.98 17.81 -2.94
N ARG A 243 8.75 17.12 -2.10
CA ARG A 243 8.44 16.99 -0.68
C ARG A 243 8.42 18.36 0.01
N ASP A 244 9.40 19.21 -0.29
CA ASP A 244 9.50 20.54 0.32
C ASP A 244 8.39 21.48 -0.17
N LYS A 245 8.01 21.39 -1.46
CA LYS A 245 6.82 22.09 -1.98
C LYS A 245 5.53 21.57 -1.35
N GLN A 246 5.40 20.25 -1.13
CA GLN A 246 4.25 19.65 -0.45
C GLN A 246 4.20 20.04 1.03
N LYS A 247 5.34 20.10 1.72
CA LYS A 247 5.39 20.62 3.10
C LYS A 247 4.84 22.05 3.20
N ARG A 248 5.11 22.90 2.22
CA ARG A 248 4.55 24.27 2.18
C ARG A 248 3.03 24.29 1.94
N ILE A 249 2.47 23.26 1.33
CA ILE A 249 1.01 23.10 1.14
C ILE A 249 0.39 22.38 2.35
N GLU A 250 1.13 21.46 2.97
CA GLU A 250 0.77 20.73 4.19
C GLU A 250 0.99 21.56 5.46
N ASP A 251 1.68 22.70 5.39
CA ASP A 251 1.78 23.73 6.42
C ASP A 251 0.45 24.43 6.74
N PHE A 252 -0.66 23.98 6.19
CA PHE A 252 -1.94 24.11 6.84
C PHE A 252 -1.97 23.22 8.08
N GLU A 253 -1.14 23.62 9.07
CA GLU A 253 -1.24 23.06 10.40
C GLU A 253 -2.68 23.20 10.85
N LEU A 254 -3.18 22.10 11.35
CA LEU A 254 -4.47 22.14 12.03
C LEU A 254 -4.24 22.92 13.31
N LYS A 255 -5.04 23.96 13.52
CA LYS A 255 -4.96 24.81 14.69
C LYS A 255 -5.72 24.16 15.86
N ASP A 256 -5.28 24.44 17.06
CA ASP A 256 -6.05 24.08 18.26
C ASP A 256 -7.47 24.62 18.15
N ASN A 257 -8.41 23.85 18.64
CA ASN A 257 -9.85 24.07 18.53
C ASN A 257 -10.46 23.92 17.12
N GLU A 258 -9.71 23.57 16.09
CA GLU A 258 -10.31 23.17 14.81
C GLU A 258 -10.97 21.79 14.93
N PHE A 259 -12.03 21.59 14.16
CA PHE A 259 -12.70 20.31 14.10
C PHE A 259 -12.22 19.47 12.92
N VAL A 260 -11.99 18.19 13.20
CA VAL A 260 -11.51 17.22 12.24
C VAL A 260 -12.29 15.91 12.32
N ARG A 261 -12.27 15.16 11.24
CA ARG A 261 -12.63 13.75 11.19
C ARG A 261 -11.39 12.95 10.87
N TYR A 262 -11.33 11.71 11.30
CA TYR A 262 -10.23 10.83 10.92
C TYR A 262 -10.67 9.71 9.98
N VAL A 263 -9.75 9.28 9.14
CA VAL A 263 -9.93 8.15 8.25
C VAL A 263 -9.85 6.85 9.05
N ILE A 264 -10.95 6.10 9.11
CA ILE A 264 -11.05 4.84 9.87
C ILE A 264 -10.38 3.71 9.12
N SER A 265 -10.76 3.51 7.86
CA SER A 265 -10.20 2.46 7.02
C SER A 265 -10.46 2.76 5.54
N ARG A 266 -9.71 2.07 4.67
CA ARG A 266 -10.13 1.91 3.28
C ARG A 266 -11.05 0.70 3.22
N ASP A 267 -12.20 0.86 2.58
CA ASP A 267 -13.00 -0.30 2.21
C ASP A 267 -12.16 -1.19 1.27
N PRO A 268 -11.82 -2.43 1.66
CA PRO A 268 -11.06 -3.33 0.81
C PRO A 268 -11.77 -3.62 -0.52
N MET A 269 -13.11 -3.57 -0.52
CA MET A 269 -13.96 -3.84 -1.67
C MET A 269 -14.24 -2.58 -2.49
N ASN A 270 -14.19 -1.41 -1.88
CA ASN A 270 -14.47 -0.13 -2.54
C ASN A 270 -13.34 0.89 -2.34
N LYS A 271 -12.24 0.70 -3.07
CA LYS A 271 -11.02 1.54 -2.99
C LYS A 271 -11.22 3.03 -3.32
N LYS A 272 -12.44 3.45 -3.69
CA LYS A 272 -12.77 4.83 -4.06
C LYS A 272 -13.23 5.69 -2.89
N ARG A 273 -13.60 5.11 -1.75
CA ARG A 273 -14.16 5.84 -0.61
C ARG A 273 -13.31 5.64 0.63
N TYR A 274 -12.96 6.73 1.29
CA TYR A 274 -12.45 6.71 2.65
C TYR A 274 -13.67 6.62 3.59
N ASN A 275 -13.66 5.62 4.46
CA ASN A 275 -14.54 5.61 5.61
C ASN A 275 -13.94 6.58 6.63
N VAL A 276 -14.59 7.70 6.84
CA VAL A 276 -14.20 8.70 7.85
C VAL A 276 -15.08 8.53 9.09
N SER A 277 -14.56 8.94 10.24
CA SER A 277 -15.34 8.96 11.47
C SER A 277 -16.64 9.77 11.28
N ASN A 278 -17.74 9.31 11.85
CA ASN A 278 -18.99 10.08 11.83
C ASN A 278 -18.93 11.24 12.82
N GLU A 279 -18.15 11.07 13.87
CA GLU A 279 -17.93 12.09 14.89
C GLU A 279 -16.88 13.07 14.43
N SER A 280 -17.06 14.34 14.75
CA SER A 280 -16.04 15.37 14.64
C SER A 280 -15.31 15.45 15.97
N TYR A 281 -14.01 15.61 15.88
CA TYR A 281 -13.11 15.73 17.00
C TYR A 281 -12.48 17.10 16.99
N LYS A 282 -12.38 17.71 18.17
CA LYS A 282 -11.66 18.95 18.36
C LYS A 282 -10.17 18.68 18.50
N ILE A 283 -9.34 19.51 17.94
CA ILE A 283 -7.89 19.42 18.14
C ILE A 283 -7.58 20.02 19.50
N ALA A 284 -7.09 19.20 20.42
CA ALA A 284 -6.67 19.59 21.75
C ALA A 284 -5.17 19.89 21.87
N GLY A 285 -4.37 19.45 20.89
CA GLY A 285 -2.94 19.70 20.89
C GLY A 285 -2.20 18.90 19.81
N LYS A 286 -0.87 19.03 19.81
CA LYS A 286 0.03 18.36 18.85
C LYS A 286 1.24 17.78 19.57
N GLU A 287 1.57 16.52 19.29
CA GLU A 287 2.79 15.86 19.71
C GLU A 287 3.59 15.41 18.48
N GLY A 288 4.66 16.11 18.13
CA GLY A 288 5.45 15.84 16.93
C GLY A 288 4.59 15.90 15.66
N ASN A 289 4.44 14.76 14.95
CA ASN A 289 3.61 14.66 13.75
C ASN A 289 2.19 14.14 14.03
N HIS A 290 1.80 14.02 15.28
CA HIS A 290 0.51 13.52 15.70
C HIS A 290 -0.31 14.64 16.35
N TYR A 291 -1.62 14.56 16.21
CA TYR A 291 -2.59 15.46 16.83
C TYR A 291 -3.37 14.73 17.92
N ILE A 292 -3.55 15.41 19.02
CA ILE A 292 -4.42 14.96 20.11
C ILE A 292 -5.84 15.44 19.76
N LEU A 293 -6.73 14.51 19.58
CA LEU A 293 -8.14 14.73 19.24
C LEU A 293 -8.98 14.51 20.48
N GLU A 294 -9.89 15.44 20.75
CA GLU A 294 -10.85 15.37 21.85
C GLU A 294 -12.26 15.20 21.29
N ALA A 295 -12.99 14.21 21.79
CA ALA A 295 -14.39 13.97 21.48
C ALA A 295 -15.30 14.83 22.35
N GLU A 296 -16.60 14.94 22.01
CA GLU A 296 -17.59 15.69 22.81
C GLU A 296 -17.74 15.16 24.26
N ASP A 297 -17.42 13.89 24.49
CA ASP A 297 -17.47 13.27 25.83
C ASP A 297 -16.16 13.43 26.63
N GLY A 298 -15.21 14.23 26.13
CA GLY A 298 -13.91 14.47 26.75
C GLY A 298 -12.88 13.35 26.55
N THR A 299 -13.23 12.27 25.84
CA THR A 299 -12.24 11.23 25.50
C THR A 299 -11.24 11.74 24.49
N THR A 300 -9.97 11.37 24.67
CA THR A 300 -8.89 11.79 23.79
C THR A 300 -8.33 10.63 23.00
N MET A 301 -7.86 10.90 21.76
CA MET A 301 -7.12 9.96 20.93
C MET A 301 -6.01 10.67 20.15
N ILE A 302 -4.98 9.92 19.82
CA ILE A 302 -3.84 10.45 19.05
C ILE A 302 -3.91 9.92 17.61
N LYS A 303 -3.85 10.83 16.62
CA LYS A 303 -3.85 10.47 15.19
C LYS A 303 -2.81 11.27 14.40
N PRO A 304 -2.15 10.65 13.41
CA PRO A 304 -1.21 11.36 12.55
C PRO A 304 -1.95 12.30 11.58
N ARG A 305 -1.31 13.41 11.21
CA ARG A 305 -1.88 14.46 10.33
C ARG A 305 -2.53 13.91 9.06
N PHE A 306 -1.90 12.94 8.41
CA PHE A 306 -2.39 12.38 7.14
C PHE A 306 -3.72 11.61 7.26
N GLN A 307 -4.14 11.27 8.45
CA GLN A 307 -5.45 10.65 8.71
C GLN A 307 -6.54 11.67 9.01
N LEU A 308 -6.21 12.95 9.10
CA LEU A 308 -7.14 13.99 9.53
C LEU A 308 -7.67 14.81 8.34
N ILE A 309 -8.98 15.00 8.33
CA ILE A 309 -9.71 15.81 7.35
C ILE A 309 -10.43 16.91 8.11
N LYS A 310 -10.21 18.19 7.73
CA LYS A 310 -10.97 19.31 8.31
C LYS A 310 -12.46 19.10 8.12
N SER A 311 -13.21 19.39 9.17
CA SER A 311 -14.67 19.26 9.18
C SER A 311 -15.30 20.52 9.74
N ASP A 312 -16.31 21.06 9.03
CA ASP A 312 -17.14 22.12 9.58
C ASP A 312 -18.21 21.51 10.50
N VAL A 313 -18.22 21.89 11.75
CA VAL A 313 -19.20 21.43 12.77
C VAL A 313 -20.64 21.56 12.30
N ASN A 314 -20.94 22.63 11.56
CA ASN A 314 -22.29 22.95 11.10
C ASN A 314 -22.82 22.02 9.97
N LYS A 315 -21.96 21.32 9.24
CA LYS A 315 -22.41 20.37 8.21
C LYS A 315 -22.91 19.03 8.76
N TYR A 316 -22.65 18.75 10.04
CA TYR A 316 -23.10 17.51 10.67
C TYR A 316 -24.60 17.44 10.91
N LYS A 317 -25.25 18.57 11.14
CA LYS A 317 -26.71 18.60 11.36
C LYS A 317 -27.53 18.33 10.10
N GLN A 318 -26.89 18.21 8.92
CA GLN A 318 -27.60 18.11 7.64
C GLN A 318 -27.21 16.93 6.72
N ALA A 319 -26.42 15.98 7.15
CA ALA A 319 -26.12 14.81 6.32
C ALA A 319 -27.37 13.90 6.23
N LYS A 320 -28.24 14.25 5.27
CA LYS A 320 -29.35 13.36 4.87
C LYS A 320 -28.79 12.09 4.22
N THR A 321 -29.46 10.98 4.51
CA THR A 321 -29.25 9.66 3.92
C THR A 321 -29.17 9.73 2.39
N VAL A 322 -28.05 9.31 1.86
CA VAL A 322 -27.97 8.83 0.48
C VAL A 322 -27.42 7.40 0.57
N ASN A 323 -28.24 6.44 0.15
CA ASN A 323 -27.92 5.01 0.02
C ASN A 323 -27.78 4.21 1.33
N GLY A 324 -28.82 4.19 2.18
CA GLY A 324 -28.91 3.16 3.24
C GLY A 324 -27.87 3.19 4.35
N ALA A 325 -27.11 4.26 4.45
CA ALA A 325 -26.18 4.46 5.55
C ALA A 325 -26.90 5.12 6.73
N TRP A 326 -26.74 4.57 7.91
CA TRP A 326 -27.31 5.05 9.17
C TRP A 326 -26.82 6.47 9.48
N ASN A 327 -27.71 7.45 9.43
CA ASN A 327 -27.41 8.85 9.70
C ASN A 327 -28.19 9.30 10.94
N GLY A 328 -27.61 9.11 12.08
CA GLY A 328 -28.18 9.56 13.34
C GLY A 328 -27.15 9.48 14.45
N VAL A 329 -27.46 10.13 15.56
CA VAL A 329 -26.66 10.02 16.77
C VAL A 329 -27.01 8.68 17.42
N LEU A 330 -26.01 7.82 17.58
CA LEU A 330 -26.15 6.57 18.31
C LEU A 330 -26.42 6.88 19.79
N LYS A 331 -27.60 6.51 20.27
CA LYS A 331 -28.04 6.85 21.65
C LYS A 331 -27.82 5.73 22.64
N GLU A 332 -28.20 4.50 22.27
CA GLU A 332 -28.29 3.40 23.22
C GLU A 332 -28.07 2.04 22.55
N ILE A 333 -27.49 1.10 23.26
CA ILE A 333 -27.49 -0.32 22.93
C ILE A 333 -28.66 -0.96 23.68
N ILE A 334 -29.62 -1.52 22.92
CA ILE A 334 -30.82 -2.14 23.48
C ILE A 334 -30.55 -3.60 23.86
N SER A 335 -29.90 -4.34 22.94
CA SER A 335 -29.56 -5.74 23.14
C SER A 335 -28.36 -6.17 22.31
N TYR A 336 -27.75 -7.29 22.69
CA TYR A 336 -26.63 -7.91 21.98
C TYR A 336 -26.98 -9.35 21.59
N ASP A 337 -26.90 -9.64 20.30
CA ASP A 337 -27.00 -11.00 19.81
C ASP A 337 -25.59 -11.59 19.64
N LYS A 338 -25.22 -12.46 20.58
CA LYS A 338 -23.92 -13.11 20.62
C LYS A 338 -23.69 -14.04 19.42
N ARG A 339 -24.76 -14.65 18.86
CA ARG A 339 -24.65 -15.61 17.75
C ARG A 339 -24.30 -14.93 16.45
N THR A 340 -24.88 -13.77 16.19
CA THR A 340 -24.68 -13.00 14.95
C THR A 340 -23.66 -11.88 15.11
N ASN A 341 -23.14 -11.66 16.33
CA ASN A 341 -22.25 -10.56 16.71
C ASN A 341 -22.81 -9.19 16.28
N ARG A 342 -24.07 -8.93 16.65
CA ARG A 342 -24.78 -7.70 16.31
C ARG A 342 -25.37 -7.05 17.56
N TYR A 343 -25.35 -5.72 17.57
CA TYR A 343 -26.10 -4.93 18.53
C TYR A 343 -27.42 -4.47 17.91
N LYS A 344 -28.52 -4.56 18.70
CA LYS A 344 -29.73 -3.79 18.43
C LYS A 344 -29.56 -2.43 19.11
N VAL A 345 -29.58 -1.38 18.31
CA VAL A 345 -29.20 -0.03 18.74
C VAL A 345 -30.28 0.99 18.39
N LYS A 346 -30.32 2.04 19.17
CA LYS A 346 -31.26 3.16 19.04
C LYS A 346 -30.52 4.39 18.52
N PHE A 347 -31.04 5.01 17.47
CA PHE A 347 -30.53 6.23 16.87
C PHE A 347 -31.55 7.36 17.00
N ASP A 348 -31.04 8.58 17.09
CA ASP A 348 -31.77 9.81 16.99
C ASP A 348 -31.37 10.54 15.72
N ASP A 349 -32.31 10.88 14.85
CA ASP A 349 -32.08 11.55 13.56
C ASP A 349 -31.80 13.05 13.71
N GLY A 350 -31.79 13.56 14.94
CA GLY A 350 -31.59 14.99 15.23
C GLY A 350 -32.81 15.87 14.93
N LYS A 351 -33.93 15.26 14.51
CA LYS A 351 -35.20 15.92 14.17
C LYS A 351 -36.36 15.45 15.04
N GLY A 352 -36.04 14.73 16.12
CA GLY A 352 -37.04 14.10 17.02
C GLY A 352 -37.49 12.72 16.56
N GLY A 353 -36.99 12.20 15.45
CA GLY A 353 -37.21 10.80 15.02
C GLY A 353 -36.27 9.84 15.73
N ILE A 354 -36.82 8.80 16.32
CA ILE A 354 -36.07 7.71 16.94
C ILE A 354 -36.31 6.45 16.11
N TYR A 355 -35.21 5.77 15.71
CA TYR A 355 -35.29 4.49 15.04
C TYR A 355 -34.34 3.46 15.64
N ILE A 356 -34.72 2.19 15.47
CA ILE A 356 -34.03 1.06 16.07
C ILE A 356 -33.59 0.13 14.93
N ASP A 357 -32.35 -0.33 14.97
CA ASP A 357 -31.86 -1.34 14.05
C ASP A 357 -30.83 -2.29 14.63
N THR A 358 -30.56 -3.39 13.89
CA THR A 358 -29.64 -4.44 14.29
C THR A 358 -28.39 -4.41 13.39
N ILE A 359 -27.28 -3.96 13.93
CA ILE A 359 -26.06 -3.62 13.19
C ILE A 359 -24.86 -4.43 13.71
N PRO A 360 -23.96 -4.90 12.80
CA PRO A 360 -22.75 -5.59 13.23
C PRO A 360 -21.88 -4.76 14.17
N VAL A 361 -21.34 -5.41 15.21
CA VAL A 361 -20.47 -4.75 16.22
C VAL A 361 -19.26 -4.09 15.55
N SER A 362 -18.65 -4.77 14.59
CA SER A 362 -17.49 -4.26 13.84
C SER A 362 -17.80 -2.96 13.09
N TYR A 363 -19.01 -2.85 12.53
CA TYR A 363 -19.46 -1.64 11.85
C TYR A 363 -19.63 -0.47 12.82
N LEU A 364 -20.29 -0.72 13.95
CA LEU A 364 -20.54 0.31 14.97
C LEU A 364 -19.24 0.80 15.61
N ARG A 365 -18.32 -0.12 15.98
CA ARG A 365 -17.01 0.23 16.54
C ARG A 365 -16.14 0.98 15.54
N GLY A 366 -16.20 0.62 14.25
CA GLY A 366 -15.50 1.33 13.21
C GLY A 366 -16.05 2.73 12.95
N ARG A 367 -17.34 2.94 13.14
CA ARG A 367 -18.03 4.18 12.78
C ARG A 367 -18.22 5.15 13.97
N TYR A 368 -18.37 4.62 15.19
CA TYR A 368 -18.59 5.36 16.43
C TYR A 368 -17.67 4.86 17.54
N PRO A 369 -16.33 4.91 17.39
CA PRO A 369 -15.42 4.21 18.30
C PRO A 369 -15.54 4.68 19.75
N THR A 370 -15.49 5.97 20.01
CA THR A 370 -15.61 6.57 21.35
C THR A 370 -16.99 6.35 21.94
N ARG A 371 -18.03 6.62 21.16
CA ARG A 371 -19.42 6.45 21.61
C ARG A 371 -19.74 5.00 21.93
N MET A 372 -19.24 4.06 21.11
CA MET A 372 -19.41 2.63 21.35
C MET A 372 -18.76 2.17 22.64
N THR A 373 -17.54 2.61 22.93
CA THR A 373 -16.84 2.25 24.18
C THR A 373 -17.68 2.66 25.42
N LYS A 374 -18.24 3.86 25.38
CA LYS A 374 -19.12 4.36 26.46
C LYS A 374 -20.42 3.55 26.58
N LEU A 375 -21.13 3.36 25.45
CA LEU A 375 -22.41 2.65 25.43
C LEU A 375 -22.25 1.16 25.74
N GLU A 376 -21.18 0.52 25.33
CA GLU A 376 -20.85 -0.86 25.68
C GLU A 376 -20.63 -0.98 27.19
N LYS A 377 -19.91 -0.05 27.83
CA LYS A 377 -19.73 -0.02 29.26
C LYS A 377 -21.09 0.17 29.99
N GLU A 378 -21.87 1.16 29.56
CA GLU A 378 -23.22 1.40 30.14
C GLU A 378 -24.14 0.19 29.96
N PHE A 379 -24.10 -0.47 28.81
CA PHE A 379 -24.91 -1.66 28.52
C PHE A 379 -24.52 -2.86 29.38
N PHE A 380 -23.23 -3.18 29.49
CA PHE A 380 -22.78 -4.31 30.29
C PHE A 380 -22.90 -4.06 31.80
N ASP A 381 -22.74 -2.82 32.25
CA ASP A 381 -22.95 -2.48 33.69
C ASP A 381 -24.42 -2.56 34.11
N LYS A 382 -25.36 -2.28 33.19
CA LYS A 382 -26.81 -2.46 33.44
C LYS A 382 -27.28 -3.91 33.40
N ASN A 383 -26.53 -4.80 32.74
CA ASN A 383 -26.92 -6.20 32.55
C ASN A 383 -26.05 -7.19 33.36
N LYS A 384 -25.25 -6.69 34.30
CA LYS A 384 -24.62 -7.45 35.38
C LYS A 384 -25.62 -7.62 36.52
#